data_bd30a2a65af44d05166e898ea656a430
#
_entry.id   bd30a2a65af44d05166e898ea656a430
#
_cell.length_a   1.000
_cell.length_b   1.000
_cell.length_c   1.000
_cell.angle_alpha   90.00
_cell.angle_beta   90.00
_cell.angle_gamma   90.00
#
_symmetry.space_group_name_H-M   'P 1'
#
loop_
_entity.id
_entity.type
_entity.pdbx_description
1 polymer ?
#
loop_
_entity_poly.entity_id
_entity_poly.type
_entity_poly.pdbx_seq_one_letter_code
_entity_poly.pdbx_strand_id
1 'polypeptide(L)' 'MKCHLCSRTATEKHHITYYPERTIGVCAFHGDEIHRRPSKYAMLLQYSKGDSAQWYSQEHRISKFLR' A
#
# COMPACT_ATOMS: atom_id res chain seq x y z
N MET A 1 -0.63 -5.70 15.77
CA MET A 1 -1.71 -5.31 14.84
C MET A 1 -2.10 -6.50 13.98
N LYS A 2 -3.38 -6.70 13.80
CA LYS A 2 -3.87 -7.82 13.00
C LYS A 2 -4.03 -7.41 11.54
N CYS A 3 -3.84 -8.38 10.64
CA CYS A 3 -4.11 -8.20 9.23
C CYS A 3 -5.56 -7.78 9.01
N HIS A 4 -5.79 -6.81 8.11
CA HIS A 4 -7.12 -6.32 7.82
C HIS A 4 -8.02 -7.41 7.20
N LEU A 5 -7.42 -8.40 6.55
CA LEU A 5 -8.14 -9.42 5.79
C LEU A 5 -8.20 -10.79 6.48
N CYS A 6 -7.45 -10.98 7.55
CA CYS A 6 -7.45 -12.24 8.28
C CYS A 6 -6.99 -12.00 9.72
N SER A 7 -6.85 -13.08 10.50
CA SER A 7 -6.47 -12.97 11.90
C SER A 7 -4.96 -13.05 12.14
N ARG A 8 -4.16 -13.17 11.10
CA ARG A 8 -2.70 -13.20 11.22
C ARG A 8 -2.16 -11.83 11.59
N THR A 9 -0.94 -11.79 12.12
CA THR A 9 -0.28 -10.54 12.45
C THR A 9 0.03 -9.77 11.16
N ALA A 10 -0.28 -8.47 11.15
CA ALA A 10 0.06 -7.60 10.02
C ALA A 10 1.56 -7.30 10.07
N THR A 11 2.25 -7.56 8.97
CA THR A 11 3.69 -7.32 8.84
C THR A 11 4.01 -6.32 7.76
N GLU A 12 3.02 -5.93 6.95
CA GLU A 12 3.23 -5.03 5.82
C GLU A 12 2.17 -3.94 5.81
N LYS A 13 2.54 -2.77 5.29
CA LYS A 13 1.63 -1.66 5.09
C LYS A 13 1.21 -1.66 3.61
N HIS A 14 -0.12 -1.67 3.37
CA HIS A 14 -0.66 -1.62 2.03
C HIS A 14 -1.38 -0.30 1.81
N HIS A 15 -1.04 0.41 0.75
CA HIS A 15 -1.72 1.65 0.38
C HIS A 15 -2.98 1.36 -0.41
N ILE A 16 -4.12 1.83 0.09
CA ILE A 16 -5.38 1.80 -0.65
C ILE A 16 -5.40 2.97 -1.63
N THR A 17 -4.99 4.15 -1.15
CA THR A 17 -4.82 5.34 -1.98
C THR A 17 -3.57 6.06 -1.51
N TYR A 18 -3.01 6.92 -2.38
CA TYR A 18 -1.85 7.73 -2.05
C TYR A 18 -2.21 9.21 -1.86
N TYR A 19 -3.27 9.68 -2.50
CA TYR A 19 -3.71 11.07 -2.46
C TYR A 19 -5.23 11.13 -2.26
N PRO A 20 -5.73 11.25 -1.01
CA PRO A 20 -4.99 11.26 0.26
C PRO A 20 -4.46 9.89 0.63
N GLU A 21 -3.43 9.85 1.46
CA GLU A 21 -2.83 8.59 1.87
C GLU A 21 -3.78 7.81 2.78
N ARG A 22 -4.09 6.58 2.39
CA ARG A 22 -4.91 5.66 3.19
C ARG A 22 -4.28 4.29 3.12
N THR A 23 -3.98 3.74 4.30
CA THR A 23 -3.27 2.46 4.39
C THR A 23 -3.99 1.50 5.32
N ILE A 24 -3.70 0.21 5.12
CA ILE A 24 -4.12 -0.85 6.04
C ILE A 24 -2.92 -1.74 6.33
N GLY A 25 -2.97 -2.43 7.47
CA GLY A 25 -1.97 -3.45 7.78
C GLY A 25 -2.41 -4.80 7.22
N VAL A 26 -1.50 -5.52 6.58
CA VAL A 26 -1.78 -6.84 6.03
C VAL A 26 -0.63 -7.79 6.36
N CYS A 27 -0.94 -9.10 6.37
CA CYS A 27 0.10 -10.11 6.50
C CYS A 27 0.81 -10.29 5.15
N ALA A 28 1.96 -10.98 5.17
CA ALA A 28 2.75 -11.18 3.95
C ALA A 28 1.94 -11.88 2.86
N PHE A 29 1.12 -12.87 3.24
CA PHE A 29 0.29 -13.59 2.28
C PHE A 29 -0.70 -12.65 1.57
N HIS A 30 -1.45 -11.84 2.32
CA HIS A 30 -2.45 -10.96 1.73
C HIS A 30 -1.81 -9.77 1.03
N GLY A 31 -0.68 -9.28 1.52
CA GLY A 31 0.06 -8.23 0.82
C GLY A 31 0.44 -8.66 -0.59
N ASP A 32 0.90 -9.90 -0.74
CA ASP A 32 1.25 -10.45 -2.03
C ASP A 32 0.00 -10.75 -2.87
N GLU A 33 -1.04 -11.34 -2.26
CA GLU A 33 -2.25 -11.75 -2.96
C GLU A 33 -3.03 -10.56 -3.54
N ILE A 34 -3.07 -9.43 -2.86
CA ILE A 34 -3.75 -8.24 -3.36
C ILE A 34 -3.18 -7.84 -4.72
N HIS A 35 -1.86 -7.91 -4.88
CA HIS A 35 -1.21 -7.54 -6.13
C HIS A 35 -1.33 -8.63 -7.20
N ARG A 36 -1.47 -9.89 -6.80
CA ARG A 36 -1.67 -11.00 -7.74
C ARG A 36 -3.09 -11.06 -8.29
N ARG A 37 -4.07 -10.69 -7.48
CA ARG A 37 -5.49 -10.79 -7.84
C ARG A 37 -6.18 -9.45 -7.68
N PRO A 38 -5.81 -8.45 -8.51
CA PRO A 38 -6.35 -7.10 -8.37
C PRO A 38 -7.86 -7.02 -8.54
N SER A 39 -8.46 -7.88 -9.34
CA SER A 39 -9.92 -7.90 -9.52
C SER A 39 -10.64 -8.26 -8.22
N LYS A 40 -10.07 -9.21 -7.47
CA LYS A 40 -10.66 -9.67 -6.21
C LYS A 40 -10.57 -8.60 -5.13
N TYR A 41 -9.54 -7.79 -5.16
CA TYR A 41 -9.26 -6.78 -4.14
C TYR A 41 -9.38 -5.36 -4.67
N ALA A 42 -10.25 -5.14 -5.65
CA ALA A 42 -10.40 -3.82 -6.28
C ALA A 42 -10.70 -2.71 -5.28
N MET A 43 -11.44 -3.01 -4.20
CA MET A 43 -11.75 -2.03 -3.17
C MET A 43 -10.51 -1.57 -2.39
N LEU A 44 -9.44 -2.35 -2.42
CA LEU A 44 -8.19 -2.04 -1.74
C LEU A 44 -7.13 -1.49 -2.69
N LEU A 45 -7.49 -1.25 -3.95
CA LEU A 45 -6.59 -0.76 -4.99
C LEU A 45 -7.23 0.45 -5.68
N GLN A 46 -7.54 1.48 -4.88
CA GLN A 46 -8.28 2.65 -5.36
C GLN A 46 -7.37 3.73 -5.95
N TYR A 47 -6.06 3.54 -5.91
CA TYR A 47 -5.13 4.51 -6.48
C TYR A 47 -5.03 4.35 -7.99
N SER A 48 -4.66 5.45 -8.66
CA SER A 48 -4.49 5.46 -10.12
C SER A 48 -3.12 4.91 -10.49
N LYS A 49 -3.00 4.44 -11.73
CA LYS A 49 -1.73 3.96 -12.27
C LYS A 49 -0.70 5.10 -12.21
N GLY A 50 0.45 4.81 -11.63
CA GLY A 50 1.54 5.78 -11.52
C GLY A 50 1.58 6.53 -10.19
N ASP A 51 0.51 6.49 -9.38
CA ASP A 51 0.48 7.18 -8.09
C ASP A 51 1.57 6.68 -7.15
N SER A 52 1.81 5.39 -7.15
CA SER A 52 2.83 4.77 -6.33
C SER A 52 4.21 5.31 -6.66
N ALA A 53 4.55 5.34 -7.95
CA ALA A 53 5.84 5.84 -8.40
C ALA A 53 6.01 7.32 -8.06
N GLN A 54 4.96 8.12 -8.23
CA GLN A 54 5.00 9.54 -7.91
C GLN A 54 5.18 9.79 -6.42
N TRP A 55 4.46 9.03 -5.59
CA TRP A 55 4.54 9.14 -4.14
C TRP A 55 5.96 8.87 -3.64
N TYR A 56 6.53 7.73 -4.04
CA TYR A 56 7.86 7.37 -3.59
C TYR A 56 8.94 8.28 -4.17
N SER A 57 8.74 8.80 -5.37
CA SER A 57 9.65 9.76 -5.97
C SER A 57 9.68 11.07 -5.19
N GLN A 58 8.51 11.58 -4.77
CA GLN A 58 8.42 12.79 -3.96
C GLN A 58 9.07 12.60 -2.60
N GLU A 59 8.81 11.47 -1.95
CA GLU A 59 9.39 11.17 -0.65
C GLU A 59 10.91 11.10 -0.73
N HIS A 60 11.42 10.50 -1.78
CA HIS A 60 12.85 10.42 -2.02
C HIS A 60 13.48 11.80 -2.24
N ARG A 61 12.79 12.68 -2.97
CA ARG A 61 13.24 14.06 -3.17
C ARG A 61 13.35 14.81 -1.86
N ILE A 62 12.33 14.72 -1.03
CA ILE A 62 12.29 15.39 0.26
C ILE A 62 13.47 14.92 1.11
N SER A 63 13.72 13.63 1.16
CA SER A 63 14.86 13.08 1.89
C SER A 63 16.18 13.63 1.39
N LYS A 64 16.32 13.81 0.10
CA LYS A 64 17.53 14.37 -0.50
C LYS A 64 17.76 15.81 -0.07
N PHE A 65 16.70 16.61 -0.03
CA PHE A 65 16.81 18.02 0.35
C PHE A 65 17.09 18.21 1.83
N LEU A 66 16.65 17.31 2.67
CA LEU A 66 16.83 17.41 4.10
C LEU A 66 18.21 16.94 4.58
N ARG A 67 19.01 16.44 3.68
CA ARG A 67 20.39 16.09 3.97
C ARG A 67 21.28 17.30 3.77
#